data_bdcd7ce571dcf2e14c76dd7f62cd9157
#
_entry.id   bdcd7ce571dcf2e14c76dd7f62cd9157
#
_cell.length_a   1.000
_cell.length_b   1.000
_cell.length_c   1.000
_cell.angle_alpha   90.00
_cell.angle_beta   90.00
_cell.angle_gamma   90.00
#
_symmetry.space_group_name_H-M   'P 1'
#
loop_
_entity.id
_entity.type
_entity.pdbx_description
1 polymer ?
#
loop_
_entity_poly.entity_id
_entity_poly.type
_entity_poly.pdbx_seq_one_letter_code
_entity_poly.pdbx_strand_id
1 'polypeptide(L)'
;MATIKDVAGAAGVSVATVSRVLNDNGYVHEDTRTKVMLAMEKLNYYPNEVARSLYKRESRLVGLLLPDITNPFFPQLARGAEDELQREGYRLIIGNSDEELEKELDYLQTFKQNQVAGILAATHYPDLPEYSGSLYPVVFLDRTKEGAPSVFSDGRAGGKRAAEEMLRGKSTSITLVKGPAHLPTAQERFNGALNVLQKAGAPFNVISAASFSIKDAAILAEELFAAYPETDGVIASNDIAAAAVLHEALRLGKKVPEEIQIIGYDDIPQSRLLFPPLSTIRQPAYEMGKQAANLLLQLIKKEPPKETAIQMPVTYIGRQTTRKDDHHE
;
A
#
# COMPACT_ATOMS: atom_id res chain seq x y z
N MET A 1 -7.29 -38.54 -3.09
CA MET A 1 -6.12 -37.68 -3.28
C MET A 1 -4.90 -38.53 -2.97
N ALA A 2 -3.91 -38.63 -3.89
CA ALA A 2 -2.71 -39.42 -3.64
C ALA A 2 -1.92 -38.88 -2.43
N THR A 3 -1.30 -39.77 -1.69
CA THR A 3 -0.52 -39.44 -0.49
C THR A 3 0.97 -39.67 -0.73
N ILE A 4 1.83 -39.14 0.14
CA ILE A 4 3.29 -39.41 0.09
C ILE A 4 3.60 -40.90 0.18
N LYS A 5 2.75 -41.70 0.84
CA LYS A 5 2.89 -43.16 0.90
C LYS A 5 2.62 -43.82 -0.44
N ASP A 6 1.65 -43.31 -1.20
CA ASP A 6 1.35 -43.83 -2.55
C ASP A 6 2.51 -43.53 -3.52
N VAL A 7 3.11 -42.33 -3.42
CA VAL A 7 4.31 -41.96 -4.20
C VAL A 7 5.48 -42.91 -3.84
N ALA A 8 5.71 -43.14 -2.56
CA ALA A 8 6.77 -44.02 -2.10
C ALA A 8 6.58 -45.44 -2.64
N GLY A 9 5.36 -45.98 -2.59
CA GLY A 9 5.00 -47.28 -3.15
C GLY A 9 5.22 -47.33 -4.67
N ALA A 10 4.76 -46.35 -5.42
CA ALA A 10 4.92 -46.26 -6.88
C ALA A 10 6.37 -46.11 -7.33
N ALA A 11 7.17 -45.36 -6.56
CA ALA A 11 8.60 -45.17 -6.85
C ALA A 11 9.53 -46.32 -6.34
N GLY A 12 8.96 -47.24 -5.52
CA GLY A 12 9.74 -48.34 -4.92
C GLY A 12 10.78 -47.88 -3.89
N VAL A 13 10.46 -46.81 -3.12
CA VAL A 13 11.35 -46.20 -2.13
C VAL A 13 10.66 -45.98 -0.80
N SER A 14 11.41 -45.62 0.24
CA SER A 14 10.81 -45.26 1.53
C SER A 14 10.16 -43.87 1.48
N VAL A 15 9.16 -43.61 2.36
CA VAL A 15 8.55 -42.28 2.56
C VAL A 15 9.64 -41.26 2.92
N ALA A 16 10.64 -41.65 3.71
CA ALA A 16 11.75 -40.78 4.06
C ALA A 16 12.60 -40.39 2.83
N THR A 17 12.77 -41.29 1.86
CA THR A 17 13.44 -40.98 0.58
C THR A 17 12.63 -39.99 -0.25
N VAL A 18 11.32 -40.18 -0.38
CA VAL A 18 10.45 -39.23 -1.06
C VAL A 18 10.54 -37.86 -0.38
N SER A 19 10.45 -37.80 0.96
CA SER A 19 10.60 -36.57 1.71
C SER A 19 11.96 -35.87 1.48
N ARG A 20 13.05 -36.59 1.38
CA ARG A 20 14.39 -36.06 1.03
C ARG A 20 14.41 -35.45 -0.37
N VAL A 21 13.82 -36.12 -1.36
CA VAL A 21 13.71 -35.61 -2.73
C VAL A 21 12.90 -34.33 -2.76
N LEU A 22 11.74 -34.28 -2.09
CA LEU A 22 10.85 -33.12 -2.05
C LEU A 22 11.46 -31.90 -1.35
N ASN A 23 12.28 -32.15 -0.33
CA ASN A 23 12.86 -31.08 0.49
C ASN A 23 14.30 -30.74 0.11
N ASP A 24 14.84 -31.40 -0.89
CA ASP A 24 16.25 -31.31 -1.30
C ASP A 24 17.23 -31.42 -0.11
N ASN A 25 16.87 -32.32 0.83
CA ASN A 25 17.58 -32.48 2.09
C ASN A 25 18.38 -33.80 2.11
N GLY A 26 19.70 -33.68 1.96
CA GLY A 26 20.63 -34.80 1.93
C GLY A 26 20.79 -35.41 0.53
N TYR A 27 21.82 -36.27 0.42
CA TYR A 27 22.13 -36.91 -0.86
C TYR A 27 21.08 -37.96 -1.24
N VAL A 28 20.54 -37.84 -2.46
CA VAL A 28 19.68 -38.84 -3.10
C VAL A 28 20.22 -39.07 -4.51
N HIS A 29 20.48 -40.35 -4.87
CA HIS A 29 20.96 -40.71 -6.20
C HIS A 29 19.99 -40.23 -7.30
N GLU A 30 20.54 -39.76 -8.43
CA GLU A 30 19.74 -39.12 -9.50
C GLU A 30 18.65 -40.05 -10.06
N ASP A 31 18.94 -41.33 -10.25
CA ASP A 31 17.93 -42.32 -10.68
C ASP A 31 16.77 -42.44 -9.70
N THR A 32 17.03 -42.29 -8.39
CA THR A 32 16.03 -42.37 -7.36
C THR A 32 15.16 -41.08 -7.37
N ARG A 33 15.79 -39.92 -7.56
CA ARG A 33 15.13 -38.63 -7.74
C ARG A 33 14.18 -38.70 -8.92
N THR A 34 14.66 -39.18 -10.07
CA THR A 34 13.87 -39.34 -11.30
C THR A 34 12.66 -40.25 -11.09
N LYS A 35 12.84 -41.42 -10.45
CA LYS A 35 11.71 -42.32 -10.12
C LYS A 35 10.65 -41.70 -9.25
N VAL A 36 11.06 -40.93 -8.24
CA VAL A 36 10.11 -40.21 -7.35
C VAL A 36 9.35 -39.15 -8.14
N MET A 37 10.02 -38.34 -8.98
CA MET A 37 9.37 -37.30 -9.78
C MET A 37 8.36 -37.89 -10.77
N LEU A 38 8.70 -38.97 -11.47
CA LEU A 38 7.80 -39.68 -12.38
C LEU A 38 6.57 -40.27 -11.62
N ALA A 39 6.80 -40.83 -10.42
CA ALA A 39 5.72 -41.36 -9.61
C ALA A 39 4.74 -40.22 -9.14
N MET A 40 5.27 -39.06 -8.81
CA MET A 40 4.48 -37.87 -8.45
C MET A 40 3.62 -37.40 -9.63
N GLU A 41 4.23 -37.27 -10.80
CA GLU A 41 3.52 -36.89 -12.03
C GLU A 41 2.40 -37.88 -12.38
N LYS A 42 2.71 -39.18 -12.38
CA LYS A 42 1.74 -40.26 -12.68
C LYS A 42 0.56 -40.26 -11.71
N LEU A 43 0.79 -39.97 -10.43
CA LEU A 43 -0.24 -39.95 -9.38
C LEU A 43 -0.89 -38.58 -9.22
N ASN A 44 -0.52 -37.59 -10.02
CA ASN A 44 -0.93 -36.18 -9.88
C ASN A 44 -0.78 -35.72 -8.40
N TYR A 45 0.33 -36.10 -7.78
CA TYR A 45 0.63 -35.79 -6.39
C TYR A 45 1.35 -34.47 -6.29
N TYR A 46 0.74 -33.54 -5.57
CA TYR A 46 1.38 -32.27 -5.17
C TYR A 46 1.71 -32.33 -3.67
N PRO A 47 2.95 -31.95 -3.29
CA PRO A 47 3.28 -31.84 -1.86
C PRO A 47 2.31 -30.93 -1.14
N ASN A 48 1.79 -31.39 -0.01
CA ASN A 48 0.95 -30.53 0.83
C ASN A 48 1.85 -29.54 1.59
N GLU A 49 1.83 -28.28 1.18
CA GLU A 49 2.62 -27.21 1.80
C GLU A 49 2.24 -27.01 3.30
N VAL A 50 0.97 -27.27 3.67
CA VAL A 50 0.54 -27.22 5.07
C VAL A 50 1.23 -28.32 5.89
N ALA A 51 1.30 -29.55 5.37
CA ALA A 51 2.01 -30.64 6.04
C ALA A 51 3.52 -30.38 6.10
N ARG A 52 4.08 -29.74 5.08
CA ARG A 52 5.50 -29.36 5.00
C ARG A 52 5.84 -28.24 6.00
N SER A 53 5.00 -27.22 6.11
CA SER A 53 5.16 -26.12 7.08
C SER A 53 5.07 -26.62 8.52
N LEU A 54 4.13 -27.54 8.81
CA LEU A 54 4.03 -28.19 10.12
C LEU A 54 5.32 -28.97 10.48
N TYR A 55 5.90 -29.68 9.52
CA TYR A 55 7.13 -30.46 9.77
C TYR A 55 8.37 -29.58 9.92
N LYS A 56 8.49 -28.51 9.12
CA LYS A 56 9.61 -27.56 9.18
C LYS A 56 9.43 -26.44 10.20
N ARG A 57 8.23 -26.26 10.74
CA ARG A 57 7.83 -25.10 11.56
C ARG A 57 8.12 -23.75 10.88
N GLU A 58 8.16 -23.73 9.56
CA GLU A 58 8.42 -22.54 8.75
C GLU A 58 7.31 -22.41 7.72
N SER A 59 6.48 -21.39 7.87
CA SER A 59 5.51 -21.00 6.86
C SER A 59 6.19 -20.12 5.79
N ARG A 60 5.76 -20.29 4.54
CA ARG A 60 6.16 -19.38 3.45
C ARG A 60 5.01 -18.42 3.08
N LEU A 61 4.07 -18.25 3.99
CA LEU A 61 2.98 -17.31 3.87
C LEU A 61 3.32 -16.02 4.63
N VAL A 62 2.99 -14.87 4.06
CA VAL A 62 3.06 -13.55 4.69
C VAL A 62 1.67 -12.94 4.66
N GLY A 63 1.22 -12.41 5.78
CA GLY A 63 -0.02 -11.64 5.85
C GLY A 63 0.23 -10.21 5.36
N LEU A 64 -0.66 -9.69 4.53
CA LEU A 64 -0.72 -8.27 4.17
C LEU A 64 -2.10 -7.74 4.55
N LEU A 65 -2.15 -6.87 5.53
CA LEU A 65 -3.38 -6.20 5.95
C LEU A 65 -3.45 -4.83 5.31
N LEU A 66 -4.56 -4.55 4.62
CA LEU A 66 -4.85 -3.29 3.95
C LEU A 66 -6.17 -2.71 4.47
N PRO A 67 -6.29 -1.38 4.55
CA PRO A 67 -7.53 -0.75 5.02
C PRO A 67 -8.64 -0.80 3.96
N ASP A 68 -8.31 -0.63 2.67
CA ASP A 68 -9.28 -0.62 1.57
C ASP A 68 -8.61 -0.96 0.23
N ILE A 69 -8.89 -2.14 -0.30
CA ILE A 69 -8.38 -2.59 -1.61
C ILE A 69 -9.01 -1.86 -2.80
N THR A 70 -10.08 -1.09 -2.59
CA THR A 70 -10.71 -0.29 -3.66
C THR A 70 -9.99 1.02 -3.90
N ASN A 71 -9.20 1.51 -2.93
CA ASN A 71 -8.30 2.64 -3.14
C ASN A 71 -7.05 2.18 -3.91
N PRO A 72 -6.83 2.66 -5.15
CA PRO A 72 -5.77 2.15 -6.04
C PRO A 72 -4.33 2.33 -5.54
N PHE A 73 -4.11 3.12 -4.49
CA PHE A 73 -2.82 3.24 -3.81
C PHE A 73 -2.38 1.90 -3.20
N PHE A 74 -3.28 1.23 -2.47
CA PHE A 74 -2.95 -0.01 -1.76
C PHE A 74 -2.67 -1.21 -2.67
N PRO A 75 -3.38 -1.45 -3.79
CA PRO A 75 -3.00 -2.46 -4.77
C PRO A 75 -1.61 -2.28 -5.37
N GLN A 76 -1.13 -1.04 -5.58
CA GLN A 76 0.24 -0.81 -6.05
C GLN A 76 1.27 -1.19 -4.98
N LEU A 77 0.99 -0.86 -3.73
CA LEU A 77 1.80 -1.23 -2.58
C LEU A 77 1.84 -2.77 -2.42
N ALA A 78 0.67 -3.42 -2.49
CA ALA A 78 0.56 -4.88 -2.46
C ALA A 78 1.36 -5.54 -3.58
N ARG A 79 1.34 -4.98 -4.80
CA ARG A 79 2.10 -5.47 -5.94
C ARG A 79 3.61 -5.42 -5.70
N GLY A 80 4.12 -4.31 -5.14
CA GLY A 80 5.53 -4.18 -4.81
C GLY A 80 5.98 -5.20 -3.75
N ALA A 81 5.16 -5.42 -2.73
CA ALA A 81 5.41 -6.42 -1.71
C ALA A 81 5.36 -7.84 -2.26
N GLU A 82 4.37 -8.16 -3.10
CA GLU A 82 4.19 -9.48 -3.71
C GLU A 82 5.36 -9.85 -4.59
N ASP A 83 5.78 -8.96 -5.50
CA ASP A 83 6.90 -9.21 -6.42
C ASP A 83 8.20 -9.53 -5.66
N GLU A 84 8.48 -8.84 -4.54
CA GLU A 84 9.68 -9.07 -3.75
C GLU A 84 9.59 -10.37 -2.94
N LEU A 85 8.46 -10.62 -2.29
CA LEU A 85 8.23 -11.84 -1.52
C LEU A 85 8.26 -13.09 -2.41
N GLN A 86 7.70 -13.00 -3.63
CA GLN A 86 7.68 -14.11 -4.59
C GLN A 86 9.09 -14.52 -5.01
N ARG A 87 10.02 -13.57 -5.21
CA ARG A 87 11.42 -13.86 -5.53
C ARG A 87 12.12 -14.71 -4.46
N GLU A 88 11.74 -14.48 -3.20
CA GLU A 88 12.27 -15.23 -2.05
C GLU A 88 11.43 -16.47 -1.71
N GLY A 89 10.44 -16.81 -2.56
CA GLY A 89 9.61 -18.01 -2.44
C GLY A 89 8.49 -17.90 -1.40
N TYR A 90 8.12 -16.70 -0.97
CA TYR A 90 6.96 -16.44 -0.12
C TYR A 90 5.71 -16.16 -0.96
N ARG A 91 4.53 -16.26 -0.33
CA ARG A 91 3.23 -15.94 -0.91
C ARG A 91 2.46 -15.03 0.04
N LEU A 92 1.67 -14.10 -0.52
CA LEU A 92 0.82 -13.21 0.25
C LEU A 92 -0.56 -13.79 0.51
N ILE A 93 -1.06 -13.56 1.72
CA ILE A 93 -2.49 -13.61 2.05
C ILE A 93 -2.92 -12.17 2.34
N ILE A 94 -3.84 -11.64 1.55
CA ILE A 94 -4.32 -10.27 1.70
C ILE A 94 -5.57 -10.27 2.57
N GLY A 95 -5.57 -9.44 3.62
CA GLY A 95 -6.71 -9.08 4.43
C GLY A 95 -7.13 -7.63 4.12
N ASN A 96 -8.43 -7.40 3.95
CA ASN A 96 -9.01 -6.07 3.75
C ASN A 96 -9.87 -5.72 4.97
N SER A 97 -9.39 -4.80 5.81
CA SER A 97 -10.03 -4.49 7.10
C SER A 97 -11.21 -3.51 7.01
N ASP A 98 -11.40 -2.82 5.88
CA ASP A 98 -12.40 -1.74 5.70
C ASP A 98 -12.33 -0.67 6.81
N GLU A 99 -11.16 -0.51 7.42
CA GLU A 99 -10.93 0.39 8.56
C GLU A 99 -11.71 -0.02 9.84
N GLU A 100 -12.23 -1.25 9.89
CA GLU A 100 -13.01 -1.81 11.00
C GLU A 100 -12.14 -2.67 11.92
N LEU A 101 -12.15 -2.35 13.22
CA LEU A 101 -11.34 -3.05 14.22
C LEU A 101 -11.66 -4.56 14.30
N GLU A 102 -12.94 -4.93 14.31
CA GLU A 102 -13.35 -6.33 14.40
C GLU A 102 -12.84 -7.16 13.22
N LYS A 103 -12.92 -6.58 12.03
CA LYS A 103 -12.45 -7.21 10.80
C LYS A 103 -10.92 -7.33 10.76
N GLU A 104 -10.22 -6.33 11.29
CA GLU A 104 -8.77 -6.38 11.44
C GLU A 104 -8.35 -7.52 12.38
N LEU A 105 -9.01 -7.65 13.54
CA LEU A 105 -8.75 -8.71 14.52
C LEU A 105 -9.04 -10.12 13.94
N ASP A 106 -10.09 -10.28 13.13
CA ASP A 106 -10.41 -11.55 12.46
C ASP A 106 -9.30 -11.95 11.47
N TYR A 107 -8.79 -10.98 10.68
CA TYR A 107 -7.65 -11.25 9.80
C TYR A 107 -6.37 -11.59 10.57
N LEU A 108 -6.07 -10.89 11.67
CA LEU A 108 -4.92 -11.21 12.52
C LEU A 108 -5.02 -12.62 13.10
N GLN A 109 -6.22 -13.03 13.51
CA GLN A 109 -6.47 -14.41 13.93
C GLN A 109 -6.29 -15.40 12.77
N THR A 110 -6.77 -15.08 11.58
CA THR A 110 -6.58 -15.89 10.35
C THR A 110 -5.09 -16.06 10.04
N PHE A 111 -4.31 -14.99 10.10
CA PHE A 111 -2.86 -15.03 9.89
C PHE A 111 -2.16 -15.92 10.92
N LYS A 112 -2.57 -15.82 12.20
CA LYS A 112 -2.07 -16.68 13.27
C LYS A 112 -2.40 -18.15 13.05
N GLN A 113 -3.64 -18.47 12.65
CA GLN A 113 -4.07 -19.84 12.35
C GLN A 113 -3.30 -20.45 11.18
N ASN A 114 -2.98 -19.65 10.16
CA ASN A 114 -2.18 -20.04 9.02
C ASN A 114 -0.65 -19.99 9.29
N GLN A 115 -0.25 -19.66 10.51
CA GLN A 115 1.16 -19.60 10.93
C GLN A 115 2.02 -18.78 9.96
N VAL A 116 1.56 -17.57 9.57
CA VAL A 116 2.32 -16.73 8.65
C VAL A 116 3.72 -16.44 9.20
N ALA A 117 4.70 -16.31 8.30
CA ALA A 117 6.09 -16.02 8.65
C ALA A 117 6.28 -14.59 9.16
N GLY A 118 5.39 -13.68 8.78
CA GLY A 118 5.41 -12.28 9.17
C GLY A 118 4.18 -11.54 8.63
N ILE A 119 4.01 -10.29 9.06
CA ILE A 119 2.90 -9.43 8.64
C ILE A 119 3.42 -8.09 8.12
N LEU A 120 2.86 -7.65 6.99
CA LEU A 120 2.87 -6.27 6.52
C LEU A 120 1.51 -5.65 6.87
N ALA A 121 1.48 -4.52 7.58
CA ALA A 121 0.25 -3.94 8.10
C ALA A 121 0.11 -2.45 7.75
N ALA A 122 -0.88 -2.11 6.92
CA ALA A 122 -1.36 -0.74 6.75
C ALA A 122 -2.63 -0.57 7.61
N THR A 123 -2.44 -0.30 8.89
CA THR A 123 -3.51 -0.33 9.90
C THR A 123 -3.84 1.03 10.47
N HIS A 124 -5.09 1.19 10.97
CA HIS A 124 -5.52 2.30 11.81
C HIS A 124 -5.25 2.06 13.30
N TYR A 125 -4.96 0.81 13.67
CA TYR A 125 -4.85 0.37 15.05
C TYR A 125 -3.44 -0.20 15.35
N PRO A 126 -2.35 0.56 15.14
CA PRO A 126 -0.99 0.04 15.27
C PRO A 126 -0.63 -0.38 16.71
N ASP A 127 -1.41 0.06 17.69
CA ASP A 127 -1.18 -0.22 19.11
C ASP A 127 -1.87 -1.48 19.63
N LEU A 128 -2.55 -2.25 18.75
CA LEU A 128 -3.16 -3.50 19.15
C LEU A 128 -2.13 -4.46 19.77
N PRO A 129 -2.48 -5.14 20.88
CA PRO A 129 -1.62 -6.13 21.53
C PRO A 129 -1.19 -7.26 20.57
N GLU A 130 -2.03 -7.59 19.58
CA GLU A 130 -1.80 -8.61 18.57
C GLU A 130 -0.55 -8.34 17.74
N TYR A 131 -0.20 -7.08 17.52
CA TYR A 131 1.04 -6.68 16.83
C TYR A 131 2.26 -6.75 17.73
N SER A 132 2.13 -6.36 19.01
CA SER A 132 3.25 -6.29 19.94
C SER A 132 3.60 -7.65 20.58
N GLY A 133 2.63 -8.53 20.74
CA GLY A 133 2.79 -9.88 21.29
C GLY A 133 2.94 -10.98 20.25
N SER A 134 3.11 -10.63 18.98
CA SER A 134 3.17 -11.60 17.90
C SER A 134 4.45 -12.45 17.95
N LEU A 135 4.30 -13.75 17.62
CA LEU A 135 5.42 -14.69 17.48
C LEU A 135 6.18 -14.50 16.16
N TYR A 136 5.74 -13.58 15.31
CA TYR A 136 6.25 -13.28 13.98
C TYR A 136 6.53 -11.77 13.85
N PRO A 137 7.50 -11.37 13.02
CA PRO A 137 7.80 -9.97 12.78
C PRO A 137 6.65 -9.24 12.08
N VAL A 138 6.48 -7.96 12.43
CA VAL A 138 5.51 -7.05 11.81
C VAL A 138 6.25 -5.83 11.28
N VAL A 139 5.92 -5.42 10.04
CA VAL A 139 6.36 -4.17 9.44
C VAL A 139 5.13 -3.33 9.10
N PHE A 140 5.09 -2.11 9.62
CA PHE A 140 4.00 -1.18 9.32
C PHE A 140 4.24 -0.47 7.99
N LEU A 141 3.14 -0.23 7.25
CA LEU A 141 3.14 0.38 5.93
C LEU A 141 2.27 1.62 5.91
N ASP A 142 2.78 2.71 5.33
CA ASP A 142 2.10 4.01 5.20
C ASP A 142 1.77 4.64 6.56
N ARG A 143 1.21 3.88 7.48
CA ARG A 143 0.87 4.27 8.84
C ARG A 143 1.87 3.67 9.80
N THR A 144 2.53 4.49 10.57
CA THR A 144 3.67 4.08 11.41
C THR A 144 3.28 3.96 12.87
N LYS A 145 4.07 3.14 13.59
CA LYS A 145 4.11 3.09 15.05
C LYS A 145 5.49 3.46 15.52
N GLU A 146 5.60 4.36 16.49
CA GLU A 146 6.88 4.77 17.04
C GLU A 146 7.68 3.57 17.58
N GLY A 147 8.93 3.49 17.18
CA GLY A 147 9.84 2.39 17.58
C GLY A 147 9.59 1.05 16.88
N ALA A 148 8.59 0.94 16.00
CA ALA A 148 8.32 -0.28 15.26
C ALA A 148 8.89 -0.22 13.82
N PRO A 149 9.26 -1.39 13.23
CA PRO A 149 9.65 -1.46 11.83
C PRO A 149 8.57 -0.90 10.92
N SER A 150 8.91 0.07 10.05
CA SER A 150 7.93 0.76 9.22
C SER A 150 8.51 1.32 7.93
N VAL A 151 7.68 1.39 6.88
CA VAL A 151 7.98 2.08 5.62
C VAL A 151 6.84 3.04 5.31
N PHE A 152 7.15 4.32 5.13
CA PHE A 152 6.19 5.39 4.95
C PHE A 152 6.74 6.49 4.05
N SER A 153 5.87 7.37 3.56
CA SER A 153 6.27 8.53 2.76
C SER A 153 6.34 9.81 3.60
N ASP A 154 7.10 10.81 3.09
CA ASP A 154 7.16 12.13 3.71
C ASP A 154 5.89 12.94 3.37
N GLY A 155 4.83 12.72 4.15
CA GLY A 155 3.55 13.40 3.96
C GLY A 155 3.65 14.91 4.11
N ARG A 156 4.46 15.41 5.05
CA ARG A 156 4.65 16.84 5.28
C ARG A 156 5.35 17.52 4.12
N ALA A 157 6.42 16.92 3.58
CA ALA A 157 7.10 17.43 2.39
C ALA A 157 6.17 17.42 1.17
N GLY A 158 5.31 16.39 1.03
CA GLY A 158 4.33 16.30 -0.04
C GLY A 158 3.28 17.43 0.02
N GLY A 159 2.69 17.65 1.19
CA GLY A 159 1.75 18.75 1.38
C GLY A 159 2.38 20.12 1.14
N LYS A 160 3.60 20.33 1.66
CA LYS A 160 4.40 21.52 1.38
C LYS A 160 4.56 21.74 -0.12
N ARG A 161 5.00 20.70 -0.85
CA ARG A 161 5.22 20.80 -2.29
C ARG A 161 3.93 21.10 -3.06
N ALA A 162 2.82 20.50 -2.72
CA ALA A 162 1.52 20.79 -3.33
C ALA A 162 1.14 22.28 -3.20
N ALA A 163 1.32 22.85 -2.00
CA ALA A 163 1.02 24.28 -1.77
C ALA A 163 1.97 25.21 -2.52
N GLU A 164 3.27 24.88 -2.58
CA GLU A 164 4.25 25.65 -3.37
C GLU A 164 3.90 25.68 -4.86
N GLU A 165 3.48 24.54 -5.42
CA GLU A 165 3.05 24.45 -6.83
C GLU A 165 1.74 25.22 -7.07
N MET A 166 0.79 25.14 -6.14
CA MET A 166 -0.46 25.89 -6.23
C MET A 166 -0.22 27.41 -6.26
N LEU A 167 0.66 27.91 -5.39
CA LEU A 167 1.06 29.32 -5.35
C LEU A 167 1.83 29.74 -6.61
N ARG A 168 2.71 28.87 -7.13
CA ARG A 168 3.45 29.09 -8.37
C ARG A 168 2.49 29.27 -9.55
N GLY A 169 1.41 28.48 -9.60
CA GLY A 169 0.34 28.63 -10.57
C GLY A 169 -0.56 29.85 -10.33
N LYS A 170 -0.24 30.75 -9.38
CA LYS A 170 -0.93 32.01 -9.08
C LYS A 170 -2.41 31.86 -8.69
N SER A 171 -2.76 30.78 -7.97
CA SER A 171 -4.09 30.69 -7.35
C SER A 171 -4.23 31.68 -6.21
N THR A 172 -5.39 32.34 -6.15
CA THR A 172 -5.69 33.43 -5.22
C THR A 172 -6.74 33.07 -4.17
N SER A 173 -7.56 32.05 -4.43
CA SER A 173 -8.59 31.52 -3.53
C SER A 173 -8.45 30.01 -3.45
N ILE A 174 -7.61 29.55 -2.52
CA ILE A 174 -7.23 28.14 -2.42
C ILE A 174 -8.12 27.41 -1.42
N THR A 175 -8.64 26.23 -1.78
CA THR A 175 -9.33 25.34 -0.83
C THR A 175 -8.45 24.11 -0.54
N LEU A 176 -8.11 23.93 0.74
CA LEU A 176 -7.45 22.75 1.27
C LEU A 176 -8.48 21.68 1.63
N VAL A 177 -8.38 20.51 1.05
CA VAL A 177 -9.14 19.34 1.48
C VAL A 177 -8.36 18.63 2.58
N LYS A 178 -8.83 18.74 3.81
CA LYS A 178 -8.30 18.01 4.95
C LYS A 178 -8.81 16.57 4.89
N GLY A 179 -7.92 15.59 4.85
CA GLY A 179 -8.28 14.16 4.93
C GLY A 179 -8.83 13.78 6.32
N PRO A 180 -9.26 12.53 6.51
CA PRO A 180 -9.86 12.06 7.76
C PRO A 180 -8.99 12.39 8.97
N ALA A 181 -9.63 12.97 10.01
CA ALA A 181 -8.93 13.56 11.15
C ALA A 181 -8.15 12.54 12.01
N HIS A 182 -8.60 11.29 12.00
CA HIS A 182 -7.97 10.20 12.76
C HIS A 182 -6.72 9.61 12.07
N LEU A 183 -6.42 10.02 10.82
CA LEU A 183 -5.28 9.52 10.06
C LEU A 183 -4.05 10.44 10.19
N PRO A 184 -2.97 10.00 10.84
CA PRO A 184 -1.74 10.79 10.95
C PRO A 184 -1.16 11.22 9.61
N THR A 185 -1.17 10.34 8.60
CA THR A 185 -0.67 10.62 7.25
C THR A 185 -1.46 11.74 6.57
N ALA A 186 -2.78 11.77 6.74
CA ALA A 186 -3.63 12.86 6.24
C ALA A 186 -3.32 14.20 6.94
N GLN A 187 -3.07 14.16 8.26
CA GLN A 187 -2.71 15.35 9.03
C GLN A 187 -1.34 15.91 8.62
N GLU A 188 -0.36 15.04 8.36
CA GLU A 188 0.97 15.47 7.91
C GLU A 188 0.91 16.18 6.56
N ARG A 189 0.16 15.64 5.58
CA ARG A 189 -0.08 16.28 4.28
C ARG A 189 -0.74 17.64 4.45
N PHE A 190 -1.82 17.70 5.22
CA PHE A 190 -2.55 18.94 5.49
C PHE A 190 -1.66 19.98 6.17
N ASN A 191 -0.94 19.62 7.23
CA ASN A 191 -0.07 20.53 7.97
C ASN A 191 1.10 21.03 7.10
N GLY A 192 1.62 20.20 6.20
CA GLY A 192 2.64 20.60 5.23
C GLY A 192 2.15 21.74 4.32
N ALA A 193 0.96 21.58 3.75
CA ALA A 193 0.35 22.58 2.87
C ALA A 193 -0.06 23.84 3.66
N LEU A 194 -0.72 23.68 4.80
CA LEU A 194 -1.16 24.78 5.67
C LEU A 194 -0.02 25.72 6.05
N ASN A 195 1.13 25.16 6.45
CA ASN A 195 2.30 25.96 6.82
C ASN A 195 2.82 26.85 5.68
N VAL A 196 2.76 26.37 4.44
CA VAL A 196 3.20 27.15 3.26
C VAL A 196 2.22 28.30 3.01
N LEU A 197 0.92 28.01 2.98
CA LEU A 197 -0.11 29.02 2.70
C LEU A 197 -0.12 30.11 3.78
N GLN A 198 0.00 29.74 5.04
CA GLN A 198 0.08 30.71 6.16
C GLN A 198 1.32 31.60 6.05
N LYS A 199 2.50 31.02 5.76
CA LYS A 199 3.74 31.80 5.60
C LYS A 199 3.70 32.74 4.39
N ALA A 200 3.01 32.35 3.34
CA ALA A 200 2.82 33.18 2.15
C ALA A 200 1.75 34.26 2.33
N GLY A 201 0.98 34.23 3.43
CA GLY A 201 -0.18 35.12 3.62
C GLY A 201 -1.29 34.89 2.58
N ALA A 202 -1.31 33.73 1.93
CA ALA A 202 -2.28 33.41 0.89
C ALA A 202 -3.65 33.11 1.53
N PRO A 203 -4.77 33.67 1.03
CA PRO A 203 -6.10 33.30 1.47
C PRO A 203 -6.39 31.83 1.16
N PHE A 204 -6.97 31.12 2.13
CA PHE A 204 -7.37 29.73 1.92
C PHE A 204 -8.62 29.39 2.75
N ASN A 205 -9.36 28.43 2.23
CA ASN A 205 -10.47 27.76 2.91
C ASN A 205 -10.07 26.33 3.28
N VAL A 206 -10.81 25.72 4.19
CA VAL A 206 -10.61 24.31 4.58
C VAL A 206 -11.93 23.58 4.53
N ILE A 207 -11.94 22.42 3.88
CA ILE A 207 -13.06 21.47 3.92
C ILE A 207 -12.52 20.10 4.35
N SER A 208 -13.28 19.35 5.15
CA SER A 208 -12.83 18.05 5.69
C SER A 208 -13.51 16.91 4.97
N ALA A 209 -12.72 15.96 4.50
CA ALA A 209 -13.21 14.68 3.99
C ALA A 209 -13.56 13.74 5.16
N ALA A 210 -14.70 13.08 5.09
CA ALA A 210 -15.13 12.11 6.09
C ALA A 210 -14.29 10.81 5.99
N SER A 211 -14.04 10.35 4.77
CA SER A 211 -13.19 9.20 4.48
C SER A 211 -12.42 9.40 3.15
N PHE A 212 -11.67 8.38 2.72
CA PHE A 212 -11.05 8.34 1.38
C PHE A 212 -11.89 7.56 0.35
N SER A 213 -13.15 7.26 0.65
CA SER A 213 -14.04 6.55 -0.25
C SER A 213 -14.48 7.41 -1.44
N ILE A 214 -14.79 6.75 -2.57
CA ILE A 214 -15.30 7.43 -3.76
C ILE A 214 -16.63 8.15 -3.46
N LYS A 215 -17.50 7.54 -2.63
CA LYS A 215 -18.77 8.10 -2.26
C LYS A 215 -18.63 9.43 -1.51
N ASP A 216 -17.77 9.46 -0.49
CA ASP A 216 -17.55 10.66 0.32
C ASP A 216 -16.81 11.74 -0.48
N ALA A 217 -15.92 11.36 -1.39
CA ALA A 217 -15.25 12.28 -2.29
C ALA A 217 -16.24 13.02 -3.22
N ALA A 218 -17.26 12.33 -3.73
CA ALA A 218 -18.29 12.97 -4.56
C ALA A 218 -19.10 14.00 -3.77
N ILE A 219 -19.55 13.66 -2.55
CA ILE A 219 -20.26 14.57 -1.66
C ILE A 219 -19.40 15.80 -1.32
N LEU A 220 -18.14 15.56 -0.96
CA LEU A 220 -17.18 16.62 -0.64
C LEU A 220 -16.99 17.59 -1.80
N ALA A 221 -16.93 17.11 -3.05
CA ALA A 221 -16.76 17.97 -4.22
C ALA A 221 -17.95 18.91 -4.44
N GLU A 222 -19.17 18.42 -4.26
CA GLU A 222 -20.39 19.24 -4.32
C GLU A 222 -20.40 20.29 -3.19
N GLU A 223 -20.11 19.88 -1.96
CA GLU A 223 -20.05 20.77 -0.80
C GLU A 223 -18.97 21.85 -0.95
N LEU A 224 -17.81 21.50 -1.54
CA LEU A 224 -16.71 22.43 -1.76
C LEU A 224 -17.15 23.61 -2.63
N PHE A 225 -17.77 23.35 -3.78
CA PHE A 225 -18.17 24.42 -4.69
C PHE A 225 -19.41 25.18 -4.19
N ALA A 226 -20.27 24.53 -3.40
CA ALA A 226 -21.39 25.22 -2.75
C ALA A 226 -20.91 26.19 -1.65
N ALA A 227 -19.93 25.78 -0.84
CA ALA A 227 -19.41 26.59 0.26
C ALA A 227 -18.41 27.67 -0.22
N TYR A 228 -17.60 27.35 -1.25
CA TYR A 228 -16.50 28.19 -1.71
C TYR A 228 -16.53 28.36 -3.24
N PRO A 229 -17.55 29.02 -3.83
CA PRO A 229 -17.72 29.13 -5.29
C PRO A 229 -16.57 29.86 -5.99
N GLU A 230 -15.86 30.75 -5.27
CA GLU A 230 -14.73 31.53 -5.78
C GLU A 230 -13.39 30.76 -5.79
N THR A 231 -13.41 29.49 -5.40
CA THR A 231 -12.18 28.68 -5.38
C THR A 231 -11.57 28.57 -6.79
N ASP A 232 -10.29 28.95 -6.92
CA ASP A 232 -9.48 28.89 -8.13
C ASP A 232 -8.28 27.91 -8.00
N GLY A 233 -8.14 27.28 -6.83
CA GLY A 233 -7.13 26.25 -6.56
C GLY A 233 -7.58 25.26 -5.51
N VAL A 234 -7.44 23.96 -5.76
CA VAL A 234 -7.76 22.90 -4.80
C VAL A 234 -6.56 22.01 -4.57
N ILE A 235 -6.15 21.88 -3.30
CA ILE A 235 -5.17 20.88 -2.85
C ILE A 235 -5.98 19.77 -2.17
N ALA A 236 -6.12 18.65 -2.87
CA ALA A 236 -6.89 17.52 -2.41
C ALA A 236 -6.05 16.60 -1.49
N SER A 237 -6.72 15.89 -0.59
CA SER A 237 -6.10 14.97 0.36
C SER A 237 -5.59 13.68 -0.29
N ASN A 238 -6.18 13.28 -1.44
CA ASN A 238 -5.75 12.18 -2.29
C ASN A 238 -6.26 12.35 -3.73
N ASP A 239 -5.87 11.47 -4.64
CA ASP A 239 -6.27 11.52 -6.05
C ASP A 239 -7.75 11.20 -6.28
N ILE A 240 -8.38 10.42 -5.39
CA ILE A 240 -9.82 10.12 -5.46
C ILE A 240 -10.62 11.40 -5.20
N ALA A 241 -10.29 12.14 -4.14
CA ALA A 241 -10.90 13.43 -3.85
C ALA A 241 -10.64 14.45 -4.98
N ALA A 242 -9.39 14.47 -5.51
CA ALA A 242 -9.04 15.35 -6.63
C ALA A 242 -9.83 15.02 -7.90
N ALA A 243 -10.04 13.74 -8.20
CA ALA A 243 -10.84 13.31 -9.36
C ALA A 243 -12.31 13.70 -9.21
N ALA A 244 -12.89 13.60 -8.01
CA ALA A 244 -14.24 14.04 -7.73
C ALA A 244 -14.38 15.57 -7.89
N VAL A 245 -13.42 16.34 -7.35
CA VAL A 245 -13.36 17.81 -7.53
C VAL A 245 -13.21 18.18 -9.00
N LEU A 246 -12.37 17.48 -9.76
CA LEU A 246 -12.21 17.71 -11.20
C LEU A 246 -13.53 17.44 -11.95
N HIS A 247 -14.17 16.32 -11.66
CA HIS A 247 -15.45 15.98 -12.25
C HIS A 247 -16.51 17.07 -11.99
N GLU A 248 -16.64 17.52 -10.74
CA GLU A 248 -17.60 18.54 -10.36
C GLU A 248 -17.28 19.92 -10.96
N ALA A 249 -15.99 20.31 -11.00
CA ALA A 249 -15.56 21.54 -11.67
C ALA A 249 -15.97 21.56 -13.15
N LEU A 250 -15.73 20.44 -13.86
CA LEU A 250 -16.12 20.31 -15.27
C LEU A 250 -17.65 20.30 -15.46
N ARG A 251 -18.39 19.66 -14.54
CA ARG A 251 -19.88 19.68 -14.53
C ARG A 251 -20.42 21.10 -14.37
N LEU A 252 -19.76 21.92 -13.57
CA LEU A 252 -20.09 23.34 -13.38
C LEU A 252 -19.60 24.25 -14.52
N GLY A 253 -18.97 23.68 -15.55
CA GLY A 253 -18.46 24.41 -16.72
C GLY A 253 -17.16 25.18 -16.48
N LYS A 254 -16.48 24.95 -15.35
CA LYS A 254 -15.19 25.60 -15.05
C LYS A 254 -14.09 25.03 -15.96
N LYS A 255 -13.22 25.92 -16.46
CA LYS A 255 -12.06 25.55 -17.27
C LYS A 255 -10.89 25.16 -16.36
N VAL A 256 -10.34 23.97 -16.57
CA VAL A 256 -9.20 23.43 -15.84
C VAL A 256 -8.01 23.30 -16.80
N PRO A 257 -6.87 23.94 -16.55
CA PRO A 257 -6.47 24.63 -15.30
C PRO A 257 -6.73 26.15 -15.27
N GLU A 258 -7.33 26.75 -16.31
CA GLU A 258 -7.36 28.20 -16.52
C GLU A 258 -8.14 28.93 -15.40
N GLU A 259 -9.34 28.43 -15.05
CA GLU A 259 -10.21 29.02 -14.00
C GLU A 259 -10.00 28.36 -12.63
N ILE A 260 -9.62 27.07 -12.62
CA ILE A 260 -9.34 26.35 -11.38
C ILE A 260 -8.21 25.34 -11.55
N GLN A 261 -7.25 25.35 -10.63
CA GLN A 261 -6.18 24.38 -10.56
C GLN A 261 -6.52 23.28 -9.54
N ILE A 262 -6.08 22.05 -9.81
CA ILE A 262 -6.34 20.91 -8.91
C ILE A 262 -5.05 20.10 -8.78
N ILE A 263 -4.62 19.85 -7.52
CA ILE A 263 -3.51 18.97 -7.21
C ILE A 263 -4.02 17.84 -6.32
N GLY A 264 -3.77 16.60 -6.76
CA GLY A 264 -4.06 15.38 -6.00
C GLY A 264 -2.89 14.92 -5.12
N TYR A 265 -3.03 13.71 -4.59
CA TYR A 265 -2.01 13.03 -3.80
C TYR A 265 -2.11 11.53 -4.05
N ASP A 266 -1.01 10.81 -4.18
CA ASP A 266 -0.77 9.38 -4.37
C ASP A 266 -0.17 9.04 -5.75
N ASP A 267 -0.54 9.71 -6.84
CA ASP A 267 -0.28 9.38 -8.25
C ASP A 267 -0.80 7.97 -8.60
N ILE A 268 -2.08 7.72 -8.30
CA ILE A 268 -2.73 6.48 -8.71
C ILE A 268 -2.74 6.33 -10.24
N PRO A 269 -2.77 5.10 -10.80
CA PRO A 269 -2.72 4.90 -12.26
C PRO A 269 -3.78 5.66 -13.03
N GLN A 270 -4.97 5.80 -12.45
CA GLN A 270 -6.11 6.51 -13.05
C GLN A 270 -5.85 8.01 -13.25
N SER A 271 -5.00 8.64 -12.45
CA SER A 271 -4.69 10.08 -12.53
C SER A 271 -4.16 10.51 -13.89
N ARG A 272 -3.52 9.59 -14.63
CA ARG A 272 -3.04 9.81 -16.01
C ARG A 272 -4.14 9.70 -17.05
N LEU A 273 -5.25 9.02 -16.73
CA LEU A 273 -6.35 8.71 -17.63
C LEU A 273 -7.51 9.70 -17.50
N LEU A 274 -7.49 10.56 -16.47
CA LEU A 274 -8.46 11.64 -16.34
C LEU A 274 -8.30 12.65 -17.49
N PHE A 275 -9.36 13.40 -17.75
CA PHE A 275 -9.31 14.47 -18.74
C PHE A 275 -9.80 15.79 -18.12
N PRO A 276 -8.89 16.78 -17.98
CA PRO A 276 -7.45 16.72 -18.21
C PRO A 276 -6.72 15.80 -17.21
N PRO A 277 -5.53 15.25 -17.58
CA PRO A 277 -4.71 14.43 -16.68
C PRO A 277 -4.33 15.18 -15.40
N LEU A 278 -4.50 14.51 -14.25
CA LEU A 278 -4.38 15.09 -12.92
C LEU A 278 -2.91 15.31 -12.50
N SER A 279 -2.56 16.54 -12.13
CA SER A 279 -1.34 16.88 -11.39
C SER A 279 -1.46 16.39 -9.94
N THR A 280 -0.40 15.80 -9.40
CA THR A 280 -0.48 15.13 -8.09
C THR A 280 0.87 15.03 -7.40
N ILE A 281 0.87 14.74 -6.12
CA ILE A 281 2.06 14.35 -5.36
C ILE A 281 2.16 12.82 -5.39
N ARG A 282 3.20 12.29 -6.03
CA ARG A 282 3.46 10.85 -6.08
C ARG A 282 4.03 10.35 -4.76
N GLN A 283 3.35 9.38 -4.16
CA GLN A 283 3.96 8.44 -3.22
C GLN A 283 4.50 7.25 -4.02
N PRO A 284 5.71 6.75 -3.74
CA PRO A 284 6.26 5.61 -4.48
C PRO A 284 5.69 4.29 -3.94
N ALA A 285 4.36 4.07 -4.06
CA ALA A 285 3.62 2.97 -3.44
C ALA A 285 4.22 1.58 -3.74
N TYR A 286 4.59 1.32 -5.00
CA TYR A 286 5.23 0.07 -5.38
C TYR A 286 6.57 -0.13 -4.65
N GLU A 287 7.43 0.89 -4.62
CA GLU A 287 8.72 0.81 -3.94
C GLU A 287 8.56 0.74 -2.41
N MET A 288 7.53 1.39 -1.85
CA MET A 288 7.19 1.25 -0.43
C MET A 288 6.86 -0.20 -0.08
N GLY A 289 6.01 -0.85 -0.87
CA GLY A 289 5.67 -2.26 -0.69
C GLY A 289 6.89 -3.17 -0.80
N LYS A 290 7.74 -2.95 -1.81
CA LYS A 290 8.98 -3.67 -2.00
C LYS A 290 9.95 -3.51 -0.83
N GLN A 291 10.16 -2.28 -0.35
CA GLN A 291 11.03 -2.01 0.79
C GLN A 291 10.51 -2.65 2.09
N ALA A 292 9.20 -2.62 2.29
CA ALA A 292 8.59 -3.27 3.44
C ALA A 292 8.73 -4.79 3.41
N ALA A 293 8.59 -5.41 2.23
CA ALA A 293 8.85 -6.83 2.05
C ALA A 293 10.31 -7.18 2.34
N ASN A 294 11.26 -6.38 1.85
CA ASN A 294 12.69 -6.56 2.14
C ASN A 294 12.98 -6.45 3.64
N LEU A 295 12.43 -5.43 4.30
CA LEU A 295 12.59 -5.25 5.74
C LEU A 295 12.00 -6.44 6.51
N LEU A 296 10.80 -6.90 6.13
CA LEU A 296 10.17 -8.07 6.74
C LEU A 296 11.00 -9.35 6.55
N LEU A 297 11.54 -9.57 5.35
CA LEU A 297 12.39 -10.73 5.04
C LEU A 297 13.67 -10.75 5.90
N GLN A 298 14.31 -9.60 6.12
CA GLN A 298 15.47 -9.49 7.02
C GLN A 298 15.07 -9.90 8.44
N LEU A 299 13.92 -9.42 8.93
CA LEU A 299 13.42 -9.77 10.26
C LEU A 299 13.08 -11.26 10.38
N ILE A 300 12.46 -11.86 9.35
CA ILE A 300 12.17 -13.31 9.31
C ILE A 300 13.48 -14.12 9.35
N LYS A 301 14.50 -13.70 8.61
CA LYS A 301 15.82 -14.34 8.57
C LYS A 301 16.67 -14.02 9.81
N LYS A 302 16.16 -13.18 10.72
CA LYS A 302 16.87 -12.68 11.92
C LYS A 302 18.17 -11.92 11.58
N GLU A 303 18.19 -11.29 10.42
CA GLU A 303 19.26 -10.39 10.00
C GLU A 303 18.97 -8.99 10.54
N PRO A 304 19.91 -8.33 11.20
CA PRO A 304 19.68 -6.98 11.74
C PRO A 304 19.51 -5.98 10.60
N PRO A 305 18.35 -5.31 10.46
CA PRO A 305 18.19 -4.28 9.45
C PRO A 305 19.04 -3.05 9.78
N LYS A 306 19.53 -2.35 8.76
CA LYS A 306 20.28 -1.10 8.91
C LYS A 306 19.40 0.01 9.45
N GLU A 307 18.17 0.06 8.99
CA GLU A 307 17.13 1.00 9.39
C GLU A 307 15.83 0.25 9.60
N THR A 308 15.12 0.60 10.65
CA THR A 308 13.80 0.02 10.96
C THR A 308 12.65 0.94 10.58
N ALA A 309 12.90 2.25 10.44
CA ALA A 309 11.92 3.24 10.01
C ALA A 309 12.42 3.89 8.71
N ILE A 310 11.84 3.48 7.57
CA ILE A 310 12.27 3.91 6.23
C ILE A 310 11.30 4.94 5.69
N GLN A 311 11.74 6.20 5.64
CA GLN A 311 10.97 7.29 5.04
C GLN A 311 11.29 7.42 3.55
N MET A 312 10.26 7.27 2.69
CA MET A 312 10.39 7.39 1.25
C MET A 312 10.10 8.83 0.78
N PRO A 313 10.88 9.37 -0.16
CA PRO A 313 10.62 10.71 -0.71
C PRO A 313 9.36 10.71 -1.57
N VAL A 314 8.69 11.85 -1.61
CA VAL A 314 7.56 12.13 -2.50
C VAL A 314 7.98 13.06 -3.64
N THR A 315 7.25 13.04 -4.76
CA THR A 315 7.58 13.83 -5.95
C THR A 315 6.33 14.48 -6.53
N TYR A 316 6.40 15.76 -6.86
CA TYR A 316 5.32 16.40 -7.61
C TYR A 316 5.36 15.96 -9.07
N ILE A 317 4.20 15.58 -9.58
CA ILE A 317 3.97 15.19 -10.98
C ILE A 317 3.04 16.21 -11.60
N GLY A 318 3.63 17.22 -12.29
CA GLY A 318 2.86 18.20 -13.03
C GLY A 318 2.25 17.59 -14.29
N ARG A 319 0.94 17.79 -14.46
CA ARG A 319 0.17 17.37 -15.65
C ARG A 319 -0.66 18.55 -16.15
N GLN A 320 -1.94 18.35 -16.46
CA GLN A 320 -2.78 19.35 -17.12
C GLN A 320 -3.81 20.02 -16.19
N THR A 321 -3.89 19.64 -14.93
CA THR A 321 -4.78 20.30 -13.95
C THR A 321 -4.12 21.41 -13.16
N THR A 322 -2.88 21.79 -13.50
CA THR A 322 -2.17 22.95 -12.94
C THR A 322 -1.63 23.83 -14.06
N ARG A 323 -1.60 25.13 -13.81
CA ARG A 323 -1.02 26.11 -14.74
C ARG A 323 0.50 25.91 -14.81
N LYS A 324 1.06 26.01 -15.99
CA LYS A 324 2.51 26.00 -16.17
C LYS A 324 3.06 27.39 -15.86
N ASP A 325 4.22 27.44 -15.25
CA ASP A 325 4.98 28.68 -15.13
C ASP A 325 5.50 29.09 -16.51
N ASP A 326 5.26 30.33 -16.94
CA ASP A 326 5.71 30.86 -18.22
C ASP A 326 7.24 31.01 -18.30
N HIS A 327 8.00 30.53 -17.31
CA HIS A 327 9.44 30.70 -17.18
C HIS A 327 10.29 29.43 -17.39
N HIS A 328 9.69 28.30 -17.81
CA HIS A 328 10.43 27.09 -18.17
C HIS A 328 9.96 26.55 -19.54
N GLU A 329 10.48 27.16 -20.62
CA GLU A 329 10.76 26.48 -21.89
C GLU A 329 12.16 25.86 -21.88
#